data_62cf2675058dd012bc651864a67987dc
#
_entry.id   62cf2675058dd012bc651864a67987dc
#
_cell.length_a   1.000
_cell.length_b   1.000
_cell.length_c   1.000
_cell.angle_alpha   90.00
_cell.angle_beta   90.00
_cell.angle_gamma   90.00
#
_symmetry.space_group_name_H-M   'P 1'
#
loop_
_entity.id
_entity.type
_entity.pdbx_description
1 polymer ?
#
loop_
_entity_poly.entity_id
_entity_poly.type
_entity_poly.pdbx_seq_one_letter_code
_entity_poly.pdbx_strand_id
1 'polypeptide(L)'
;MADSGVHIFSSRPRLQTFPEELAASALAASLQPFHFLIRVPASLFLATLTVFVFRPPDLELHHLDRVAFVVLLACVLMRALLLKQRLPWRWSVSAPMAGLLLLSLYTPLTQPYDAQTWSLLAAKIVVPFTLFHLAQLVFFDDRALLQFEWFSLLVLGYLTLVAIASLVGATWLIFPKYILNESLGIHADRARGPFLQAVANGMALNLLGLLALDSWRRRQLRGPVAIFLAFVPVAILATMTRAVWLSFATSTICLLIIARDSRVRRACAGLAFAAAIGIIFALSVSGCRLALRDRLEEQSPVEFRLSIYEVSWDMIWEKPWLGWGQNRMPAEIAKRMSDYRPDSYCAHSSYLEILIEQGFVGLALYIWMIAGLLRLGAPRANDTFGIKAIDSDFRRLWVVMLGVYLLNGAFVVVNYQFINAFLFTVGGIVAAKAASSRNALRD
;
A
#
# COMPACT_ATOMS: atom_id res chain seq x y z
N MET A 1 70.65 15.30 -45.28
CA MET A 1 70.15 14.03 -45.84
C MET A 1 68.88 13.74 -45.04
N ALA A 2 67.72 14.02 -45.63
CA ALA A 2 66.42 13.86 -45.06
C ALA A 2 65.84 12.59 -45.64
N ASP A 3 65.33 11.73 -44.80
CA ASP A 3 64.57 10.57 -45.21
C ASP A 3 63.12 10.71 -44.77
N SER A 4 62.25 10.92 -45.73
CA SER A 4 60.82 11.18 -45.59
C SER A 4 60.08 9.88 -45.71
N GLY A 5 59.72 9.26 -44.55
CA GLY A 5 58.83 8.10 -44.48
C GLY A 5 57.37 8.49 -44.65
N VAL A 6 56.80 8.13 -45.80
CA VAL A 6 55.37 8.26 -46.09
C VAL A 6 54.61 7.14 -45.41
N HIS A 7 53.86 7.46 -44.33
CA HIS A 7 52.89 6.56 -43.74
C HIS A 7 51.57 6.59 -44.55
N ILE A 8 51.33 5.52 -45.30
CA ILE A 8 50.06 5.27 -45.99
C ILE A 8 49.06 4.74 -44.93
N PHE A 9 48.14 5.61 -44.48
CA PHE A 9 46.97 5.20 -43.70
C PHE A 9 45.97 4.45 -44.61
N SER A 10 45.97 3.13 -44.50
CA SER A 10 44.91 2.30 -45.08
C SER A 10 43.67 2.35 -44.19
N SER A 11 42.81 3.31 -44.44
CA SER A 11 41.43 3.32 -43.91
C SER A 11 40.58 2.31 -44.68
N ARG A 12 40.42 1.11 -44.10
CA ARG A 12 39.36 0.21 -44.57
C ARG A 12 37.99 0.81 -44.18
N PRO A 13 37.05 1.06 -45.12
CA PRO A 13 35.69 1.41 -44.75
C PRO A 13 35.07 0.20 -44.05
N ARG A 14 34.63 0.39 -42.78
CA ARG A 14 33.72 -0.56 -42.13
C ARG A 14 32.42 -0.57 -42.95
N LEU A 15 32.18 -1.66 -43.61
CA LEU A 15 30.85 -1.99 -44.13
C LEU A 15 29.93 -2.14 -42.95
N GLN A 16 29.33 -1.04 -42.50
CA GLN A 16 28.17 -1.06 -41.59
C GLN A 16 27.02 -1.64 -42.38
N THR A 17 26.50 -2.75 -41.92
CA THR A 17 25.43 -3.49 -42.58
C THR A 17 24.12 -2.67 -42.51
N PHE A 18 23.67 -2.19 -43.66
CA PHE A 18 22.41 -1.46 -43.92
C PHE A 18 21.17 -2.04 -43.19
N PRO A 19 21.06 -3.35 -42.89
CA PRO A 19 19.91 -3.90 -42.15
C PRO A 19 19.86 -3.55 -40.64
N GLU A 20 21.02 -3.31 -39.98
CA GLU A 20 21.02 -2.99 -38.55
C GLU A 20 20.56 -1.57 -38.25
N GLU A 21 20.88 -0.60 -39.10
CA GLU A 21 20.41 0.78 -38.97
C GLU A 21 18.90 0.91 -39.23
N LEU A 22 18.39 0.16 -40.22
CA LEU A 22 16.95 0.11 -40.53
C LEU A 22 16.18 -0.58 -39.39
N ALA A 23 16.69 -1.66 -38.84
CA ALA A 23 16.09 -2.34 -37.67
C ALA A 23 16.11 -1.44 -36.41
N ALA A 24 17.21 -0.73 -36.18
CA ALA A 24 17.32 0.20 -35.07
C ALA A 24 16.39 1.42 -35.23
N SER A 25 16.25 1.95 -36.47
CA SER A 25 15.32 3.07 -36.76
C SER A 25 13.85 2.65 -36.69
N ALA A 26 13.51 1.46 -37.17
CA ALA A 26 12.16 0.90 -37.06
C ALA A 26 11.79 0.61 -35.58
N LEU A 27 12.73 0.08 -34.79
CA LEU A 27 12.54 -0.12 -33.35
C LEU A 27 12.38 1.21 -32.62
N ALA A 28 13.20 2.21 -32.96
CA ALA A 28 13.10 3.56 -32.40
C ALA A 28 11.76 4.23 -32.77
N ALA A 29 11.28 4.06 -33.98
CA ALA A 29 9.98 4.59 -34.44
C ALA A 29 8.81 3.87 -33.74
N SER A 30 8.87 2.56 -33.55
CA SER A 30 7.84 1.78 -32.84
C SER A 30 7.76 2.10 -31.36
N LEU A 31 8.86 2.57 -30.76
CA LEU A 31 8.94 2.97 -29.36
C LEU A 31 8.56 4.43 -29.11
N GLN A 32 8.38 5.25 -30.18
CA GLN A 32 8.01 6.66 -30.03
C GLN A 32 6.76 6.91 -29.15
N PRO A 33 5.63 6.18 -29.30
CA PRO A 33 4.48 6.39 -28.44
C PRO A 33 4.73 6.04 -26.97
N PHE A 34 5.66 5.11 -26.69
CA PHE A 34 6.04 4.73 -25.32
C PHE A 34 7.16 5.59 -24.74
N HIS A 35 7.83 6.39 -25.56
CA HIS A 35 8.98 7.19 -25.14
C HIS A 35 8.60 8.22 -24.05
N PHE A 36 7.39 8.77 -24.11
CA PHE A 36 6.87 9.65 -23.08
C PHE A 36 6.65 8.91 -21.75
N LEU A 37 5.98 7.74 -21.78
CA LEU A 37 5.70 6.92 -20.58
C LEU A 37 6.97 6.41 -19.92
N ILE A 38 8.00 6.08 -20.72
CA ILE A 38 9.31 5.66 -20.21
C ILE A 38 10.05 6.81 -19.54
N ARG A 39 9.83 8.07 -19.98
CA ARG A 39 10.47 9.26 -19.41
C ARG A 39 9.86 9.73 -18.09
N VAL A 40 8.59 9.41 -17.81
CA VAL A 40 7.84 9.86 -16.65
C VAL A 40 7.31 8.71 -15.79
N PRO A 41 8.15 7.75 -15.37
CA PRO A 41 7.71 6.53 -14.69
C PRO A 41 7.03 6.84 -13.34
N ALA A 42 7.43 7.91 -12.65
CA ALA A 42 6.83 8.32 -11.39
C ALA A 42 5.37 8.77 -11.60
N SER A 43 5.09 9.59 -12.62
CA SER A 43 3.73 10.04 -12.91
C SER A 43 2.82 8.87 -13.32
N LEU A 44 3.34 7.91 -14.11
CA LEU A 44 2.60 6.70 -14.47
C LEU A 44 2.30 5.83 -13.25
N PHE A 45 3.27 5.68 -12.35
CA PHE A 45 3.10 4.95 -11.09
C PHE A 45 2.00 5.59 -10.23
N LEU A 46 2.04 6.91 -10.07
CA LEU A 46 1.05 7.66 -9.30
C LEU A 46 -0.34 7.62 -9.95
N ALA A 47 -0.42 7.68 -11.28
CA ALA A 47 -1.68 7.47 -12.01
C ALA A 47 -2.27 6.08 -11.73
N THR A 48 -1.43 5.02 -11.70
CA THR A 48 -1.87 3.66 -11.33
C THR A 48 -2.39 3.60 -9.90
N LEU A 49 -1.70 4.23 -8.94
CA LEU A 49 -2.19 4.32 -7.56
C LEU A 49 -3.51 5.10 -7.47
N THR A 50 -3.69 6.17 -8.29
CA THR A 50 -4.95 6.92 -8.36
C THR A 50 -6.10 6.01 -8.83
N VAL A 51 -5.87 5.18 -9.84
CA VAL A 51 -6.86 4.19 -10.29
C VAL A 51 -7.25 3.26 -9.15
N PHE A 52 -6.28 2.80 -8.34
CA PHE A 52 -6.58 1.94 -7.18
C PHE A 52 -7.38 2.64 -6.07
N VAL A 53 -7.26 3.96 -5.92
CA VAL A 53 -8.11 4.74 -5.00
C VAL A 53 -9.58 4.69 -5.44
N PHE A 54 -9.85 4.84 -6.74
CA PHE A 54 -11.20 5.00 -7.28
C PHE A 54 -11.81 3.71 -7.85
N ARG A 55 -11.22 2.57 -7.54
CA ARG A 55 -11.74 1.27 -7.97
C ARG A 55 -12.20 0.44 -6.77
N PRO A 56 -13.44 0.56 -6.30
CA PRO A 56 -14.04 -0.42 -5.40
C PRO A 56 -14.35 -1.73 -6.15
N PRO A 57 -14.41 -2.87 -5.43
CA PRO A 57 -14.67 -4.18 -6.04
C PRO A 57 -16.01 -4.28 -6.75
N ASP A 58 -17.01 -3.51 -6.31
CA ASP A 58 -18.39 -3.60 -6.78
C ASP A 58 -18.71 -2.76 -8.03
N LEU A 59 -17.72 -2.09 -8.61
CA LEU A 59 -17.90 -1.35 -9.86
C LEU A 59 -17.45 -2.14 -11.07
N GLU A 60 -18.25 -2.11 -12.14
CA GLU A 60 -18.00 -2.84 -13.40
C GLU A 60 -16.78 -2.34 -14.21
N LEU A 61 -16.10 -1.28 -13.78
CA LEU A 61 -14.84 -0.80 -14.38
C LEU A 61 -13.67 -1.77 -14.13
N HIS A 62 -13.94 -3.05 -14.18
CA HIS A 62 -13.09 -4.15 -13.70
C HIS A 62 -11.72 -4.26 -14.38
N HIS A 63 -11.51 -3.65 -15.53
CA HIS A 63 -10.25 -3.84 -16.26
C HIS A 63 -9.29 -2.68 -16.18
N LEU A 64 -9.73 -1.49 -15.75
CA LEU A 64 -8.90 -0.29 -15.77
C LEU A 64 -7.67 -0.41 -14.86
N ASP A 65 -7.83 -0.97 -13.66
CA ASP A 65 -6.74 -1.20 -12.72
C ASP A 65 -5.72 -2.22 -13.23
N ARG A 66 -6.20 -3.28 -13.88
CA ARG A 66 -5.35 -4.31 -14.49
C ARG A 66 -4.55 -3.74 -15.64
N VAL A 67 -5.21 -2.98 -16.53
CA VAL A 67 -4.56 -2.30 -17.66
C VAL A 67 -3.51 -1.30 -17.14
N ALA A 68 -3.88 -0.44 -16.19
CA ALA A 68 -2.95 0.52 -15.60
C ALA A 68 -1.72 -0.15 -14.97
N PHE A 69 -1.93 -1.25 -14.24
CA PHE A 69 -0.85 -2.02 -13.63
C PHE A 69 0.05 -2.69 -14.68
N VAL A 70 -0.51 -3.33 -15.70
CA VAL A 70 0.27 -3.98 -16.77
C VAL A 70 1.07 -2.96 -17.58
N VAL A 71 0.47 -1.81 -17.92
CA VAL A 71 1.17 -0.71 -18.59
C VAL A 71 2.30 -0.16 -17.74
N LEU A 72 2.07 0.07 -16.43
CA LEU A 72 3.12 0.48 -15.51
C LEU A 72 4.26 -0.54 -15.47
N LEU A 73 3.94 -1.81 -15.27
CA LEU A 73 4.92 -2.89 -15.22
C LEU A 73 5.76 -2.94 -16.50
N ALA A 74 5.12 -2.95 -17.66
CA ALA A 74 5.78 -2.99 -18.97
C ALA A 74 6.71 -1.79 -19.18
N CYS A 75 6.24 -0.57 -18.89
CA CYS A 75 7.02 0.67 -19.06
C CYS A 75 8.24 0.72 -18.11
N VAL A 76 8.07 0.35 -16.84
CA VAL A 76 9.19 0.37 -15.87
C VAL A 76 10.20 -0.73 -16.20
N LEU A 77 9.77 -1.94 -16.57
CA LEU A 77 10.68 -3.02 -16.97
C LEU A 77 11.41 -2.68 -18.27
N MET A 78 10.71 -2.14 -19.28
CA MET A 78 11.33 -1.68 -20.52
C MET A 78 12.41 -0.63 -20.24
N ARG A 79 12.10 0.36 -19.39
CA ARG A 79 13.08 1.36 -18.96
C ARG A 79 14.28 0.73 -18.25
N ALA A 80 14.04 -0.21 -17.33
CA ALA A 80 15.11 -0.88 -16.62
C ALA A 80 16.03 -1.66 -17.55
N LEU A 81 15.46 -2.33 -18.56
CA LEU A 81 16.21 -3.04 -19.60
C LEU A 81 17.03 -2.08 -20.46
N LEU A 82 16.42 -0.99 -20.97
CA LEU A 82 17.12 0.01 -21.78
C LEU A 82 18.28 0.68 -21.04
N LEU A 83 18.08 0.98 -19.74
CA LEU A 83 19.10 1.59 -18.88
C LEU A 83 20.04 0.56 -18.23
N LYS A 84 19.89 -0.73 -18.57
CA LYS A 84 20.67 -1.84 -17.97
C LYS A 84 20.65 -1.83 -16.43
N GLN A 85 19.53 -1.40 -15.85
CA GLN A 85 19.36 -1.40 -14.41
C GLN A 85 19.14 -2.82 -13.90
N ARG A 86 19.79 -3.18 -12.80
CA ARG A 86 19.54 -4.47 -12.15
C ARG A 86 18.22 -4.43 -11.39
N LEU A 87 17.40 -5.47 -11.52
CA LEU A 87 16.20 -5.63 -10.71
C LEU A 87 16.60 -5.73 -9.23
N PRO A 88 15.96 -4.91 -8.36
CA PRO A 88 16.32 -4.90 -6.95
C PRO A 88 15.79 -6.17 -6.27
N TRP A 89 16.70 -7.06 -5.90
CA TRP A 89 16.39 -8.28 -5.15
C TRP A 89 16.97 -8.20 -3.75
N ARG A 90 16.12 -8.42 -2.73
CA ARG A 90 16.53 -8.43 -1.32
C ARG A 90 16.05 -9.69 -0.65
N TRP A 91 16.97 -10.62 -0.42
CA TRP A 91 16.65 -11.92 0.15
C TRP A 91 15.73 -11.87 1.36
N SER A 92 15.94 -10.94 2.30
CA SER A 92 15.12 -10.82 3.51
C SER A 92 13.66 -10.45 3.26
N VAL A 93 13.31 -9.91 2.09
CA VAL A 93 11.95 -9.48 1.73
C VAL A 93 11.48 -10.18 0.47
N SER A 94 12.31 -10.21 -0.59
CA SER A 94 11.92 -10.75 -1.89
C SER A 94 11.77 -12.28 -1.87
N ALA A 95 12.59 -13.01 -1.09
CA ALA A 95 12.46 -14.45 -1.00
C ALA A 95 11.15 -14.91 -0.33
N PRO A 96 10.77 -14.40 0.86
CA PRO A 96 9.48 -14.75 1.43
C PRO A 96 8.28 -14.25 0.59
N MET A 97 8.37 -13.11 -0.11
CA MET A 97 7.37 -12.67 -1.08
C MET A 97 7.18 -13.71 -2.20
N ALA A 98 8.29 -14.19 -2.79
CA ALA A 98 8.23 -15.23 -3.82
C ALA A 98 7.65 -16.54 -3.26
N GLY A 99 8.03 -16.94 -2.05
CA GLY A 99 7.47 -18.12 -1.38
C GLY A 99 5.96 -18.02 -1.16
N LEU A 100 5.48 -16.88 -0.65
CA LEU A 100 4.05 -16.62 -0.49
C LEU A 100 3.30 -16.64 -1.82
N LEU A 101 3.89 -16.05 -2.87
CA LEU A 101 3.31 -16.07 -4.21
C LEU A 101 3.20 -17.50 -4.75
N LEU A 102 4.25 -18.32 -4.62
CA LEU A 102 4.24 -19.71 -5.08
C LEU A 102 3.18 -20.55 -4.33
N LEU A 103 3.09 -20.41 -3.00
CA LEU A 103 2.04 -21.09 -2.22
C LEU A 103 0.64 -20.66 -2.66
N SER A 104 0.43 -19.37 -2.87
CA SER A 104 -0.88 -18.85 -3.27
C SER A 104 -1.27 -19.23 -4.70
N LEU A 105 -0.30 -19.42 -5.59
CA LEU A 105 -0.53 -19.85 -6.96
C LEU A 105 -0.96 -21.33 -7.07
N TYR A 106 -0.65 -22.15 -6.07
CA TYR A 106 -1.00 -23.58 -6.10
C TYR A 106 -2.49 -23.82 -6.37
N THR A 107 -3.35 -23.14 -5.60
CA THR A 107 -4.82 -23.32 -5.74
C THR A 107 -5.36 -22.88 -7.09
N PRO A 108 -5.12 -21.65 -7.60
CA PRO A 108 -5.66 -21.21 -8.87
C PRO A 108 -5.07 -21.94 -10.09
N LEU A 109 -3.92 -22.61 -9.94
CA LEU A 109 -3.32 -23.43 -11.00
C LEU A 109 -3.81 -24.89 -11.02
N THR A 110 -4.24 -25.42 -9.88
CA THR A 110 -4.66 -26.83 -9.73
C THR A 110 -6.18 -27.01 -9.71
N GLN A 111 -6.94 -25.93 -9.58
CA GLN A 111 -8.40 -25.94 -9.51
C GLN A 111 -9.00 -25.34 -10.79
N PRO A 112 -10.29 -25.58 -11.08
CA PRO A 112 -11.00 -24.89 -12.16
C PRO A 112 -10.86 -23.37 -12.03
N TYR A 113 -10.85 -22.68 -13.19
CA TYR A 113 -10.72 -21.23 -13.24
C TYR A 113 -11.82 -20.54 -12.43
N ASP A 114 -11.39 -19.71 -11.47
CA ASP A 114 -12.24 -18.82 -10.70
C ASP A 114 -11.69 -17.40 -10.72
N ALA A 115 -12.44 -16.50 -11.38
CA ALA A 115 -12.06 -15.11 -11.55
C ALA A 115 -11.87 -14.38 -10.22
N GLN A 116 -12.63 -14.73 -9.18
CA GLN A 116 -12.54 -14.12 -7.86
C GLN A 116 -11.20 -14.49 -7.19
N THR A 117 -10.82 -15.76 -7.20
CA THR A 117 -9.53 -16.23 -6.65
C THR A 117 -8.36 -15.54 -7.33
N TRP A 118 -8.36 -15.41 -8.66
CA TRP A 118 -7.32 -14.69 -9.39
C TRP A 118 -7.29 -13.20 -9.06
N SER A 119 -8.46 -12.57 -8.91
CA SER A 119 -8.55 -11.14 -8.54
C SER A 119 -8.01 -10.89 -7.13
N LEU A 120 -8.36 -11.75 -6.16
CA LEU A 120 -7.85 -11.67 -4.78
C LEU A 120 -6.34 -11.90 -4.72
N LEU A 121 -5.83 -12.92 -5.43
CA LEU A 121 -4.39 -13.16 -5.53
C LEU A 121 -3.65 -11.95 -6.09
N ALA A 122 -4.17 -11.35 -7.16
CA ALA A 122 -3.59 -10.14 -7.74
C ALA A 122 -3.58 -8.98 -6.74
N ALA A 123 -4.71 -8.68 -6.10
CA ALA A 123 -4.84 -7.55 -5.19
C ALA A 123 -4.02 -7.68 -3.90
N LYS A 124 -3.92 -8.91 -3.35
CA LYS A 124 -3.23 -9.17 -2.07
C LYS A 124 -1.72 -9.37 -2.22
N ILE A 125 -1.29 -10.00 -3.31
CA ILE A 125 0.07 -10.54 -3.44
C ILE A 125 0.79 -9.99 -4.68
N VAL A 126 0.27 -10.26 -5.88
CA VAL A 126 0.99 -9.93 -7.13
C VAL A 126 1.24 -8.43 -7.26
N VAL A 127 0.19 -7.63 -7.15
CA VAL A 127 0.30 -6.16 -7.32
C VAL A 127 1.19 -5.54 -6.24
N PRO A 128 0.95 -5.71 -4.92
CA PRO A 128 1.76 -5.07 -3.90
C PRO A 128 3.22 -5.54 -3.92
N PHE A 129 3.51 -6.83 -4.13
CA PHE A 129 4.89 -7.32 -4.19
C PHE A 129 5.64 -6.79 -5.42
N THR A 130 4.96 -6.72 -6.56
CA THR A 130 5.52 -6.08 -7.76
C THR A 130 5.79 -4.60 -7.53
N LEU A 131 4.84 -3.86 -6.96
CA LEU A 131 5.01 -2.43 -6.69
C LEU A 131 6.16 -2.15 -5.71
N PHE A 132 6.42 -3.04 -4.73
CA PHE A 132 7.59 -2.95 -3.86
C PHE A 132 8.90 -2.93 -4.68
N HIS A 133 9.01 -3.76 -5.71
CA HIS A 133 10.19 -3.81 -6.57
C HIS A 133 10.24 -2.64 -7.56
N LEU A 134 9.11 -2.30 -8.19
CA LEU A 134 9.03 -1.18 -9.12
C LEU A 134 9.29 0.16 -8.44
N ALA A 135 8.82 0.36 -7.21
CA ALA A 135 9.06 1.58 -6.45
C ALA A 135 10.56 1.85 -6.22
N GLN A 136 11.38 0.81 -6.07
CA GLN A 136 12.82 0.93 -5.95
C GLN A 136 13.49 1.44 -7.24
N LEU A 137 12.89 1.16 -8.41
CA LEU A 137 13.38 1.60 -9.72
C LEU A 137 12.87 3.00 -10.11
N VAL A 138 11.75 3.42 -9.52
CA VAL A 138 11.05 4.66 -9.88
C VAL A 138 11.38 5.80 -8.92
N PHE A 139 11.32 5.57 -7.61
CA PHE A 139 11.46 6.60 -6.58
C PHE A 139 12.87 6.66 -5.97
N PHE A 140 13.88 6.79 -6.83
CA PHE A 140 15.28 6.87 -6.41
C PHE A 140 15.79 8.31 -6.30
N ASP A 141 15.13 9.29 -6.94
CA ASP A 141 15.49 10.70 -6.93
C ASP A 141 14.52 11.59 -6.14
N ASP A 142 14.98 12.78 -5.73
CA ASP A 142 14.22 13.71 -4.91
C ASP A 142 12.96 14.25 -5.63
N ARG A 143 12.99 14.35 -6.97
CA ARG A 143 11.85 14.84 -7.76
C ARG A 143 10.70 13.83 -7.76
N ALA A 144 11.02 12.55 -7.98
CA ALA A 144 10.02 11.48 -7.94
C ALA A 144 9.41 11.33 -6.53
N LEU A 145 10.25 11.47 -5.48
CA LEU A 145 9.78 11.46 -4.09
C LEU A 145 8.86 12.66 -3.79
N LEU A 146 9.19 13.85 -4.27
CA LEU A 146 8.33 15.02 -4.11
C LEU A 146 6.97 14.84 -4.82
N GLN A 147 6.95 14.21 -6.01
CA GLN A 147 5.70 13.84 -6.68
C GLN A 147 4.87 12.87 -5.87
N PHE A 148 5.51 11.86 -5.25
CA PHE A 148 4.84 10.91 -4.37
C PHE A 148 4.27 11.58 -3.11
N GLU A 149 4.98 12.54 -2.53
CA GLU A 149 4.50 13.32 -1.39
C GLU A 149 3.27 14.18 -1.76
N TRP A 150 3.32 14.89 -2.88
CA TRP A 150 2.18 15.67 -3.38
C TRP A 150 0.97 14.79 -3.66
N PHE A 151 1.16 13.65 -4.32
CA PHE A 151 0.11 12.67 -4.54
C PHE A 151 -0.52 12.24 -3.21
N SER A 152 0.30 11.87 -2.24
CA SER A 152 -0.17 11.40 -0.92
C SER A 152 -0.96 12.48 -0.19
N LEU A 153 -0.53 13.75 -0.27
CA LEU A 153 -1.24 14.88 0.32
C LEU A 153 -2.57 15.17 -0.38
N LEU A 154 -2.62 15.10 -1.70
CA LEU A 154 -3.86 15.29 -2.47
C LEU A 154 -4.88 14.19 -2.13
N VAL A 155 -4.44 12.93 -2.07
CA VAL A 155 -5.30 11.80 -1.67
C VAL A 155 -5.76 11.96 -0.22
N LEU A 156 -4.86 12.34 0.71
CA LEU A 156 -5.23 12.61 2.10
C LEU A 156 -6.29 13.71 2.19
N GLY A 157 -6.07 14.84 1.51
CA GLY A 157 -7.02 15.96 1.49
C GLY A 157 -8.39 15.55 0.97
N TYR A 158 -8.41 14.80 -0.14
CA TYR A 158 -9.64 14.27 -0.72
C TYR A 158 -10.37 13.31 0.25
N LEU A 159 -9.70 12.32 0.81
CA LEU A 159 -10.31 11.36 1.74
C LEU A 159 -10.81 12.05 3.02
N THR A 160 -10.04 13.03 3.53
CA THR A 160 -10.44 13.83 4.69
C THR A 160 -11.70 14.64 4.40
N LEU A 161 -11.76 15.31 3.25
CA LEU A 161 -12.95 16.07 2.82
C LEU A 161 -14.18 15.17 2.72
N VAL A 162 -14.06 14.03 2.03
CA VAL A 162 -15.17 13.08 1.86
C VAL A 162 -15.62 12.52 3.20
N ALA A 163 -14.69 12.19 4.12
CA ALA A 163 -15.04 11.67 5.43
C ALA A 163 -15.78 12.71 6.30
N ILE A 164 -15.33 13.96 6.29
CA ILE A 164 -16.01 15.05 7.01
C ILE A 164 -17.36 15.37 6.38
N ALA A 165 -17.45 15.42 5.05
CA ALA A 165 -18.70 15.63 4.34
C ALA A 165 -19.73 14.53 4.67
N SER A 166 -19.31 13.27 4.78
CA SER A 166 -20.16 12.18 5.26
C SER A 166 -20.62 12.39 6.70
N LEU A 167 -19.73 12.83 7.59
CA LEU A 167 -20.06 13.05 9.01
C LEU A 167 -21.11 14.16 9.22
N VAL A 168 -21.01 15.25 8.43
CA VAL A 168 -21.94 16.39 8.55
C VAL A 168 -23.15 16.31 7.62
N GLY A 169 -23.29 15.20 6.86
CA GLY A 169 -24.39 15.00 5.92
C GLY A 169 -24.34 15.87 4.66
N ALA A 170 -23.20 16.47 4.34
CA ALA A 170 -23.01 17.32 3.16
C ALA A 170 -22.78 16.48 1.87
N THR A 171 -23.79 15.69 1.47
CA THR A 171 -23.72 14.72 0.37
C THR A 171 -23.38 15.35 -0.98
N TRP A 172 -23.62 16.64 -1.17
CA TRP A 172 -23.29 17.37 -2.39
C TRP A 172 -21.77 17.51 -2.61
N LEU A 173 -20.96 17.51 -1.53
CA LEU A 173 -19.48 17.53 -1.58
C LEU A 173 -18.87 16.14 -1.87
N ILE A 174 -19.66 15.08 -1.72
CA ILE A 174 -19.14 13.72 -1.89
C ILE A 174 -19.10 13.37 -3.37
N PHE A 175 -17.90 13.12 -3.86
CA PHE A 175 -17.64 12.68 -5.22
C PHE A 175 -16.54 11.59 -5.19
N PRO A 176 -16.65 10.53 -6.01
CA PRO A 176 -17.73 10.17 -6.95
C PRO A 176 -19.05 9.78 -6.24
N LYS A 177 -20.18 9.95 -6.96
CA LYS A 177 -21.51 9.71 -6.39
C LYS A 177 -21.81 8.27 -6.01
N TYR A 178 -21.07 7.29 -6.55
CA TYR A 178 -21.22 5.88 -6.16
C TYR A 178 -20.93 5.65 -4.67
N ILE A 179 -20.15 6.53 -4.01
CA ILE A 179 -19.88 6.46 -2.56
C ILE A 179 -21.18 6.51 -1.75
N LEU A 180 -22.20 7.20 -2.25
CA LEU A 180 -23.50 7.36 -1.60
C LEU A 180 -24.46 6.20 -1.89
N ASN A 181 -24.12 5.29 -2.80
CA ASN A 181 -24.99 4.19 -3.18
C ASN A 181 -24.97 3.09 -2.11
N GLU A 182 -26.07 2.92 -1.39
CA GLU A 182 -26.22 1.96 -0.29
C GLU A 182 -26.15 0.50 -0.76
N SER A 183 -26.48 0.22 -2.03
CA SER A 183 -26.43 -1.14 -2.59
C SER A 183 -25.00 -1.60 -2.88
N LEU A 184 -24.00 -0.69 -2.86
CA LEU A 184 -22.60 -1.00 -3.12
C LEU A 184 -21.81 -1.01 -1.80
N GLY A 185 -20.96 -2.02 -1.64
CA GLY A 185 -20.10 -2.16 -0.46
C GLY A 185 -20.87 -2.43 0.83
N ILE A 186 -20.26 -2.07 1.97
CA ILE A 186 -20.83 -2.29 3.29
C ILE A 186 -20.81 -1.00 4.11
N HIS A 187 -21.73 -0.91 5.10
CA HIS A 187 -21.76 0.19 6.05
C HIS A 187 -21.86 1.58 5.39
N ALA A 188 -22.91 1.83 4.61
CA ALA A 188 -23.15 3.10 3.93
C ALA A 188 -23.35 4.29 4.89
N ASP A 189 -23.71 3.98 6.12
CA ASP A 189 -23.88 4.91 7.26
C ASP A 189 -22.55 5.53 7.77
N ARG A 190 -21.39 5.04 7.29
CA ARG A 190 -20.06 5.45 7.74
C ARG A 190 -19.26 6.16 6.65
N ALA A 191 -18.22 6.88 7.06
CA ALA A 191 -17.27 7.48 6.12
C ALA A 191 -16.42 6.39 5.43
N ARG A 192 -16.99 5.68 4.46
CA ARG A 192 -16.37 4.56 3.74
C ARG A 192 -15.48 4.99 2.56
N GLY A 193 -15.58 6.27 2.16
CA GLY A 193 -14.78 6.82 1.07
C GLY A 193 -14.97 6.09 -0.27
N PRO A 194 -14.05 6.32 -1.24
CA PRO A 194 -14.12 5.71 -2.56
C PRO A 194 -13.90 4.19 -2.54
N PHE A 195 -13.43 3.65 -1.43
CA PHE A 195 -13.20 2.21 -1.25
C PHE A 195 -14.49 1.43 -0.94
N LEU A 196 -15.60 2.11 -0.66
CA LEU A 196 -16.86 1.52 -0.17
C LEU A 196 -16.69 0.68 1.12
N GLN A 197 -15.63 0.97 1.87
CA GLN A 197 -15.18 0.24 3.07
C GLN A 197 -14.63 1.23 4.10
N ALA A 198 -15.31 1.37 5.24
CA ALA A 198 -14.90 2.30 6.29
C ALA A 198 -13.51 1.98 6.88
N VAL A 199 -13.18 0.69 7.01
CA VAL A 199 -11.86 0.25 7.49
C VAL A 199 -10.76 0.68 6.51
N ALA A 200 -10.93 0.43 5.20
CA ALA A 200 -9.96 0.82 4.18
C ALA A 200 -9.75 2.34 4.16
N ASN A 201 -10.84 3.11 4.25
CA ASN A 201 -10.76 4.57 4.32
C ASN A 201 -9.98 5.05 5.55
N GLY A 202 -10.28 4.48 6.73
CA GLY A 202 -9.59 4.83 7.96
C GLY A 202 -8.11 4.43 7.97
N MET A 203 -7.77 3.26 7.42
CA MET A 203 -6.37 2.86 7.24
C MET A 203 -5.62 3.79 6.29
N ALA A 204 -6.24 4.17 5.16
CA ALA A 204 -5.66 5.12 4.21
C ALA A 204 -5.41 6.48 4.88
N LEU A 205 -6.40 7.03 5.60
CA LEU A 205 -6.28 8.28 6.35
C LEU A 205 -5.12 8.22 7.36
N ASN A 206 -4.98 7.12 8.09
CA ASN A 206 -3.90 6.96 9.07
C ASN A 206 -2.52 6.88 8.39
N LEU A 207 -2.35 6.01 7.37
CA LEU A 207 -1.07 5.84 6.68
C LEU A 207 -0.64 7.12 5.94
N LEU A 208 -1.56 7.77 5.23
CA LEU A 208 -1.30 9.03 4.54
C LEU A 208 -1.07 10.19 5.53
N GLY A 209 -1.78 10.20 6.66
CA GLY A 209 -1.59 11.16 7.75
C GLY A 209 -0.19 11.06 8.36
N LEU A 210 0.31 9.83 8.57
CA LEU A 210 1.69 9.61 9.03
C LEU A 210 2.71 10.15 8.01
N LEU A 211 2.52 9.91 6.71
CA LEU A 211 3.39 10.43 5.68
C LEU A 211 3.33 11.97 5.60
N ALA A 212 2.14 12.55 5.73
CA ALA A 212 1.95 14.00 5.80
C ALA A 212 2.66 14.62 7.01
N LEU A 213 2.66 13.92 8.15
CA LEU A 213 3.40 14.33 9.35
C LEU A 213 4.91 14.43 9.10
N ASP A 214 5.47 13.49 8.33
CA ASP A 214 6.87 13.55 7.93
C ASP A 214 7.17 14.72 6.98
N SER A 215 6.32 14.94 5.97
CA SER A 215 6.44 16.09 5.06
C SER A 215 6.36 17.41 5.81
N TRP A 216 5.46 17.53 6.79
CA TRP A 216 5.36 18.69 7.68
C TRP A 216 6.62 18.89 8.52
N ARG A 217 7.16 17.83 9.11
CA ARG A 217 8.43 17.87 9.88
C ARG A 217 9.58 18.43 9.05
N ARG A 218 9.72 17.95 7.80
CA ARG A 218 10.80 18.37 6.88
C ARG A 218 10.60 19.76 6.30
N ARG A 219 9.52 20.44 6.62
CA ARG A 219 9.17 21.82 6.22
C ARG A 219 8.86 22.00 4.72
N GLN A 220 8.64 20.98 3.97
CA GLN A 220 8.43 21.10 2.52
C GLN A 220 7.08 21.73 2.16
N LEU A 221 6.02 21.52 2.98
CA LEU A 221 4.65 21.94 2.65
C LEU A 221 3.84 22.35 3.90
N ARG A 222 4.34 23.30 4.68
CA ARG A 222 3.86 23.57 6.04
C ARG A 222 2.40 23.97 6.17
N GLY A 223 1.93 24.91 5.36
CA GLY A 223 0.58 25.47 5.51
C GLY A 223 -0.52 24.45 5.19
N PRO A 224 -0.60 23.95 3.95
CA PRO A 224 -1.63 22.98 3.55
C PRO A 224 -1.60 21.70 4.37
N VAL A 225 -0.40 21.19 4.68
CA VAL A 225 -0.24 19.95 5.46
C VAL A 225 -0.77 20.10 6.88
N ALA A 226 -0.53 21.24 7.54
CA ALA A 226 -1.02 21.49 8.89
C ALA A 226 -2.56 21.48 8.94
N ILE A 227 -3.21 22.06 7.93
CA ILE A 227 -4.67 22.06 7.81
C ILE A 227 -5.19 20.63 7.70
N PHE A 228 -4.68 19.84 6.74
CA PHE A 228 -5.12 18.46 6.58
C PHE A 228 -4.87 17.62 7.84
N LEU A 229 -3.69 17.74 8.45
CA LEU A 229 -3.37 17.02 9.68
C LEU A 229 -4.33 17.34 10.82
N ALA A 230 -4.77 18.59 10.97
CA ALA A 230 -5.70 18.98 12.01
C ALA A 230 -7.08 18.27 11.87
N PHE A 231 -7.49 17.99 10.64
CA PHE A 231 -8.78 17.33 10.36
C PHE A 231 -8.70 15.80 10.28
N VAL A 232 -7.52 15.21 10.16
CA VAL A 232 -7.34 13.74 10.10
C VAL A 232 -8.00 13.00 11.28
N PRO A 233 -7.85 13.44 12.56
CA PRO A 233 -8.50 12.76 13.68
C PRO A 233 -10.02 12.71 13.54
N VAL A 234 -10.64 13.81 13.10
CA VAL A 234 -12.10 13.90 12.88
C VAL A 234 -12.53 12.98 11.74
N ALA A 235 -11.78 12.97 10.63
CA ALA A 235 -12.04 12.08 9.50
C ALA A 235 -11.91 10.58 9.88
N ILE A 236 -10.95 10.24 10.75
CA ILE A 236 -10.78 8.89 11.29
C ILE A 236 -11.96 8.52 12.21
N LEU A 237 -12.40 9.42 13.08
CA LEU A 237 -13.58 9.20 13.92
C LEU A 237 -14.84 8.96 13.08
N ALA A 238 -15.02 9.70 11.97
CA ALA A 238 -16.14 9.55 11.05
C ALA A 238 -16.23 8.15 10.39
N THR A 239 -15.15 7.38 10.38
CA THR A 239 -15.18 5.99 9.87
C THR A 239 -15.97 5.04 10.78
N MET A 240 -16.28 5.43 12.02
CA MET A 240 -16.98 4.62 13.02
C MET A 240 -16.42 3.20 13.16
N THR A 241 -15.10 3.06 13.09
CA THR A 241 -14.40 1.77 13.08
C THR A 241 -13.41 1.66 14.24
N ARG A 242 -13.72 0.79 15.23
CA ARG A 242 -12.92 0.63 16.47
C ARG A 242 -11.45 0.26 16.20
N ALA A 243 -11.19 -0.66 15.27
CA ALA A 243 -9.83 -1.07 14.91
C ALA A 243 -8.99 0.09 14.35
N VAL A 244 -9.60 0.96 13.54
CA VAL A 244 -8.96 2.15 12.98
C VAL A 244 -8.69 3.18 14.07
N TRP A 245 -9.63 3.41 14.98
CA TRP A 245 -9.43 4.32 16.12
C TRP A 245 -8.28 3.84 17.01
N LEU A 246 -8.26 2.54 17.32
CA LEU A 246 -7.19 1.92 18.10
C LEU A 246 -5.82 2.08 17.39
N SER A 247 -5.76 1.82 16.07
CA SER A 247 -4.51 1.93 15.33
C SER A 247 -4.03 3.39 15.23
N PHE A 248 -4.93 4.36 15.12
CA PHE A 248 -4.59 5.78 15.15
C PHE A 248 -4.07 6.21 16.53
N ALA A 249 -4.75 5.83 17.61
CA ALA A 249 -4.29 6.11 18.97
C ALA A 249 -2.92 5.48 19.23
N THR A 250 -2.75 4.21 18.89
CA THR A 250 -1.48 3.49 19.06
C THR A 250 -0.36 4.12 18.25
N SER A 251 -0.59 4.49 16.97
CA SER A 251 0.43 5.14 16.14
C SER A 251 0.84 6.50 16.69
N THR A 252 -0.14 7.29 17.17
CA THR A 252 0.12 8.60 17.79
C THR A 252 0.94 8.47 19.08
N ILE A 253 0.58 7.54 19.96
CA ILE A 253 1.31 7.25 21.22
C ILE A 253 2.72 6.72 20.90
N CYS A 254 2.86 5.78 19.97
CA CYS A 254 4.18 5.29 19.55
C CYS A 254 5.08 6.43 19.08
N LEU A 255 4.58 7.34 18.25
CA LEU A 255 5.36 8.48 17.77
C LEU A 255 5.70 9.49 18.88
N LEU A 256 4.80 9.71 19.85
CA LEU A 256 5.12 10.52 21.03
C LEU A 256 6.34 9.98 21.79
N ILE A 257 6.47 8.65 21.86
CA ILE A 257 7.54 7.96 22.58
C ILE A 257 8.82 7.87 21.77
N ILE A 258 8.73 7.42 20.49
CA ILE A 258 9.93 7.04 19.71
C ILE A 258 10.48 8.16 18.82
N ALA A 259 9.70 9.20 18.50
CA ALA A 259 10.17 10.29 17.67
C ALA A 259 11.23 11.12 18.38
N ARG A 260 12.35 11.36 17.71
CA ARG A 260 13.42 12.22 18.23
C ARG A 260 13.16 13.69 17.97
N ASP A 261 12.54 14.00 16.83
CA ASP A 261 12.19 15.38 16.48
C ASP A 261 11.04 15.89 17.36
N SER A 262 11.32 16.96 18.12
CA SER A 262 10.32 17.61 18.98
C SER A 262 9.10 18.15 18.21
N ARG A 263 9.25 18.41 16.89
CA ARG A 263 8.14 18.84 16.03
C ARG A 263 7.14 17.70 15.84
N VAL A 264 7.63 16.48 15.59
CA VAL A 264 6.75 15.29 15.48
C VAL A 264 6.00 15.09 16.79
N ARG A 265 6.67 15.15 17.94
CA ARG A 265 6.01 15.01 19.25
C ARG A 265 4.96 16.10 19.47
N ARG A 266 5.26 17.38 19.15
CA ARG A 266 4.27 18.46 19.24
C ARG A 266 3.08 18.28 18.30
N ALA A 267 3.33 17.84 17.07
CA ALA A 267 2.25 17.54 16.13
C ALA A 267 1.39 16.37 16.62
N CYS A 268 1.98 15.29 17.13
CA CYS A 268 1.23 14.18 17.73
C CYS A 268 0.41 14.61 18.95
N ALA A 269 0.95 15.47 19.81
CA ALA A 269 0.19 16.07 20.91
C ALA A 269 -1.00 16.92 20.39
N GLY A 270 -0.77 17.71 19.32
CA GLY A 270 -1.84 18.44 18.64
C GLY A 270 -2.91 17.54 18.02
N LEU A 271 -2.50 16.42 17.40
CA LEU A 271 -3.42 15.42 16.85
C LEU A 271 -4.25 14.75 17.95
N ALA A 272 -3.62 14.39 19.08
CA ALA A 272 -4.32 13.84 20.24
C ALA A 272 -5.33 14.86 20.83
N PHE A 273 -4.93 16.14 20.91
CA PHE A 273 -5.82 17.22 21.34
C PHE A 273 -6.98 17.42 20.35
N ALA A 274 -6.72 17.44 19.05
CA ALA A 274 -7.75 17.53 18.01
C ALA A 274 -8.71 16.34 18.07
N ALA A 275 -8.20 15.12 18.31
CA ALA A 275 -9.03 13.94 18.52
C ALA A 275 -9.94 14.09 19.75
N ALA A 276 -9.40 14.59 20.87
CA ALA A 276 -10.19 14.85 22.09
C ALA A 276 -11.30 15.87 21.83
N ILE A 277 -11.00 16.98 21.14
CA ILE A 277 -12.02 17.96 20.73
C ILE A 277 -13.08 17.30 19.83
N GLY A 278 -12.65 16.49 18.84
CA GLY A 278 -13.55 15.76 17.94
C GLY A 278 -14.50 14.82 18.70
N ILE A 279 -14.00 14.11 19.72
CA ILE A 279 -14.81 13.25 20.60
C ILE A 279 -15.81 14.09 21.41
N ILE A 280 -15.36 15.19 22.04
CA ILE A 280 -16.24 16.08 22.81
C ILE A 280 -17.35 16.64 21.92
N PHE A 281 -17.00 17.08 20.70
CA PHE A 281 -17.98 17.57 19.73
C PHE A 281 -18.98 16.47 19.36
N ALA A 282 -18.50 15.27 19.01
CA ALA A 282 -19.37 14.15 18.66
C ALA A 282 -20.31 13.74 19.81
N LEU A 283 -19.84 13.80 21.07
CA LEU A 283 -20.68 13.56 22.25
C LEU A 283 -21.69 14.69 22.51
N SER A 284 -21.41 15.90 22.06
CA SER A 284 -22.30 17.06 22.21
C SER A 284 -23.46 17.05 21.20
N VAL A 285 -23.27 16.42 20.03
CA VAL A 285 -24.32 16.28 19.00
C VAL A 285 -25.12 15.01 19.25
N SER A 286 -26.43 15.14 19.51
CA SER A 286 -27.28 14.01 19.92
C SER A 286 -27.25 12.82 18.95
N GLY A 287 -27.29 13.06 17.64
CA GLY A 287 -27.21 11.99 16.62
C GLY A 287 -25.87 11.27 16.62
N CYS A 288 -24.74 12.01 16.69
CA CYS A 288 -23.41 11.42 16.75
C CYS A 288 -23.19 10.66 18.07
N ARG A 289 -23.70 11.17 19.17
CA ARG A 289 -23.60 10.52 20.49
C ARG A 289 -24.32 9.18 20.52
N LEU A 290 -25.54 9.09 19.97
CA LEU A 290 -26.27 7.84 19.85
C LEU A 290 -25.53 6.84 18.98
N ALA A 291 -25.09 7.25 17.79
CA ALA A 291 -24.33 6.38 16.89
C ALA A 291 -23.00 5.87 17.51
N LEU A 292 -22.30 6.72 18.26
CA LEU A 292 -21.10 6.31 19.01
C LEU A 292 -21.41 5.31 20.11
N ARG A 293 -22.47 5.57 20.89
CA ARG A 293 -22.90 4.69 21.98
C ARG A 293 -23.32 3.34 21.45
N ASP A 294 -24.22 3.30 20.47
CA ASP A 294 -24.67 2.07 19.83
C ASP A 294 -23.47 1.27 19.29
N ARG A 295 -22.49 1.97 18.72
CA ARG A 295 -21.28 1.34 18.19
C ARG A 295 -20.37 0.74 19.26
N LEU A 296 -20.28 1.35 20.44
CA LEU A 296 -19.46 0.85 21.56
C LEU A 296 -20.16 -0.30 22.29
N GLU A 297 -21.50 -0.26 22.40
CA GLU A 297 -22.30 -1.28 23.10
C GLU A 297 -22.59 -2.52 22.22
N GLU A 298 -22.41 -2.47 20.90
CA GLU A 298 -22.66 -3.57 19.97
C GLU A 298 -21.71 -4.77 20.24
N GLN A 299 -22.23 -5.86 20.78
CA GLN A 299 -21.48 -7.09 21.13
C GLN A 299 -21.61 -8.19 20.10
N SER A 300 -22.72 -8.24 19.33
CA SER A 300 -23.00 -9.31 18.36
C SER A 300 -21.86 -9.59 17.35
N PRO A 301 -21.08 -8.58 16.87
CA PRO A 301 -19.94 -8.86 16.01
C PRO A 301 -18.77 -9.56 16.73
N VAL A 302 -18.68 -9.48 18.05
CA VAL A 302 -17.62 -10.14 18.82
C VAL A 302 -17.94 -11.60 19.01
N GLU A 303 -19.17 -11.93 19.41
CA GLU A 303 -19.64 -13.29 19.58
C GLU A 303 -19.55 -14.10 18.27
N PHE A 304 -19.99 -13.49 17.18
CA PHE A 304 -19.88 -14.11 15.85
C PHE A 304 -18.41 -14.38 15.44
N ARG A 305 -17.48 -13.48 15.79
CA ARG A 305 -16.05 -13.72 15.52
C ARG A 305 -15.49 -14.87 16.34
N LEU A 306 -15.92 -15.01 17.60
CA LEU A 306 -15.48 -16.13 18.43
C LEU A 306 -15.90 -17.46 17.83
N SER A 307 -17.14 -17.58 17.35
CA SER A 307 -17.61 -18.80 16.66
C SER A 307 -16.80 -19.10 15.39
N ILE A 308 -16.46 -18.07 14.60
CA ILE A 308 -15.55 -18.23 13.44
C ILE A 308 -14.17 -18.71 13.89
N TYR A 309 -13.64 -18.21 15.00
CA TYR A 309 -12.31 -18.59 15.49
C TYR A 309 -12.27 -20.03 15.98
N GLU A 310 -13.33 -20.52 16.62
CA GLU A 310 -13.46 -21.92 17.03
C GLU A 310 -13.40 -22.86 15.81
N VAL A 311 -14.26 -22.64 14.81
CA VAL A 311 -14.26 -23.42 13.56
C VAL A 311 -12.92 -23.30 12.82
N SER A 312 -12.33 -22.12 12.80
CA SER A 312 -11.04 -21.89 12.15
C SER A 312 -9.91 -22.64 12.81
N TRP A 313 -9.97 -22.80 14.13
CA TRP A 313 -8.96 -23.55 14.88
C TRP A 313 -8.95 -25.03 14.47
N ASP A 314 -10.11 -25.66 14.36
CA ASP A 314 -10.23 -27.04 13.88
C ASP A 314 -9.70 -27.18 12.45
N MET A 315 -10.06 -26.24 11.57
CA MET A 315 -9.59 -26.23 10.18
C MET A 315 -8.06 -26.13 10.07
N ILE A 316 -7.40 -25.36 10.96
CA ILE A 316 -5.93 -25.24 10.99
C ILE A 316 -5.30 -26.60 11.31
N TRP A 317 -5.83 -27.33 12.27
CA TRP A 317 -5.29 -28.64 12.65
C TRP A 317 -5.60 -29.76 11.65
N GLU A 318 -6.65 -29.62 10.84
CA GLU A 318 -6.92 -30.55 9.73
C GLU A 318 -5.86 -30.45 8.62
N LYS A 319 -5.36 -29.22 8.32
CA LYS A 319 -4.35 -28.97 7.28
C LYS A 319 -3.26 -27.98 7.75
N PRO A 320 -2.43 -28.35 8.72
CA PRO A 320 -1.57 -27.39 9.41
C PRO A 320 -0.43 -26.81 8.54
N TRP A 321 0.12 -27.55 7.60
CA TRP A 321 1.36 -27.16 6.92
C TRP A 321 1.14 -26.23 5.74
N LEU A 322 0.27 -26.59 4.80
CA LEU A 322 0.03 -25.85 3.54
C LEU A 322 -1.37 -25.23 3.46
N GLY A 323 -2.22 -25.47 4.46
CA GLY A 323 -3.57 -24.96 4.54
C GLY A 323 -4.53 -25.54 3.50
N TRP A 324 -5.66 -24.86 3.34
CA TRP A 324 -6.76 -25.25 2.45
C TRP A 324 -6.63 -24.70 1.02
N GLY A 325 -5.74 -23.71 0.84
CA GLY A 325 -5.53 -23.03 -0.42
C GLY A 325 -6.23 -21.67 -0.51
N GLN A 326 -5.79 -20.87 -1.47
CA GLN A 326 -6.24 -19.48 -1.65
C GLN A 326 -7.76 -19.41 -1.91
N ASN A 327 -8.45 -18.49 -1.21
CA ASN A 327 -9.89 -18.23 -1.31
C ASN A 327 -10.80 -19.44 -0.98
N ARG A 328 -10.28 -20.46 -0.25
CA ARG A 328 -11.07 -21.62 0.16
C ARG A 328 -11.73 -21.46 1.53
N MET A 329 -11.17 -20.60 2.35
CA MET A 329 -11.63 -20.39 3.72
C MET A 329 -13.13 -20.11 3.83
N PRO A 330 -13.76 -19.18 3.06
CA PRO A 330 -15.18 -18.89 3.20
C PRO A 330 -16.07 -20.11 2.93
N ALA A 331 -15.77 -20.88 1.88
CA ALA A 331 -16.53 -22.07 1.54
C ALA A 331 -16.39 -23.20 2.58
N GLU A 332 -15.19 -23.34 3.17
CA GLU A 332 -14.95 -24.37 4.19
C GLU A 332 -15.57 -24.02 5.54
N ILE A 333 -15.59 -22.74 5.92
CA ILE A 333 -16.33 -22.30 7.12
C ILE A 333 -17.84 -22.49 6.93
N ALA A 334 -18.39 -22.16 5.76
CA ALA A 334 -19.81 -22.32 5.48
C ALA A 334 -20.30 -23.79 5.57
N LYS A 335 -19.42 -24.76 5.35
CA LYS A 335 -19.76 -26.20 5.54
C LYS A 335 -19.86 -26.60 7.03
N ARG A 336 -19.24 -25.84 7.92
CA ARG A 336 -19.11 -26.13 9.36
C ARG A 336 -19.99 -25.23 10.25
N MET A 337 -20.42 -24.11 9.71
CA MET A 337 -21.27 -23.11 10.39
C MET A 337 -22.51 -22.80 9.56
N SER A 338 -23.70 -23.21 10.06
CA SER A 338 -24.98 -22.97 9.38
C SER A 338 -25.32 -21.48 9.19
N ASP A 339 -24.88 -20.65 10.13
CA ASP A 339 -25.18 -19.21 10.14
C ASP A 339 -24.15 -18.36 9.37
N TYR A 340 -23.11 -19.01 8.83
CA TYR A 340 -22.09 -18.34 8.05
C TYR A 340 -22.50 -18.14 6.59
N ARG A 341 -22.43 -16.90 6.12
CA ARG A 341 -22.71 -16.55 4.72
C ARG A 341 -21.43 -16.16 4.01
N PRO A 342 -20.90 -16.98 3.07
CA PRO A 342 -19.64 -16.75 2.40
C PRO A 342 -19.54 -15.40 1.69
N ASP A 343 -20.67 -14.89 1.16
CA ASP A 343 -20.73 -13.63 0.42
C ASP A 343 -20.69 -12.39 1.32
N SER A 344 -20.99 -12.56 2.61
CA SER A 344 -21.13 -11.44 3.56
C SER A 344 -20.09 -11.42 4.66
N TYR A 345 -19.41 -12.53 4.93
CA TYR A 345 -18.52 -12.68 6.07
C TYR A 345 -17.10 -13.10 5.66
N CYS A 346 -16.11 -12.59 6.40
CA CYS A 346 -14.70 -12.96 6.28
C CYS A 346 -14.13 -13.32 7.67
N ALA A 347 -12.96 -13.93 7.72
CA ALA A 347 -12.31 -14.35 8.98
C ALA A 347 -12.02 -13.22 9.98
N HIS A 348 -12.24 -11.98 9.60
CA HIS A 348 -11.95 -10.80 10.43
C HIS A 348 -10.51 -10.73 11.00
N SER A 349 -9.57 -11.51 10.43
CA SER A 349 -8.15 -11.47 10.77
C SER A 349 -7.32 -11.97 9.58
N SER A 350 -6.37 -11.16 9.13
CA SER A 350 -5.43 -11.54 8.06
C SER A 350 -4.52 -12.70 8.49
N TYR A 351 -4.20 -12.80 9.77
CA TYR A 351 -3.33 -13.86 10.29
C TYR A 351 -4.04 -15.20 10.27
N LEU A 352 -5.32 -15.20 10.67
CA LEU A 352 -6.15 -16.39 10.64
C LEU A 352 -6.38 -16.86 9.21
N GLU A 353 -6.64 -15.92 8.29
CA GLU A 353 -6.76 -16.21 6.86
C GLU A 353 -5.49 -16.87 6.32
N ILE A 354 -4.30 -16.33 6.60
CA ILE A 354 -3.03 -16.92 6.16
C ILE A 354 -2.84 -18.33 6.75
N LEU A 355 -3.15 -18.53 8.02
CA LEU A 355 -3.06 -19.85 8.66
C LEU A 355 -4.00 -20.88 8.01
N ILE A 356 -5.23 -20.49 7.72
CA ILE A 356 -6.20 -21.41 7.09
C ILE A 356 -5.84 -21.66 5.63
N GLU A 357 -5.51 -20.61 4.87
CA GLU A 357 -5.28 -20.75 3.43
C GLU A 357 -3.90 -21.30 3.08
N GLN A 358 -2.85 -20.96 3.84
CA GLN A 358 -1.44 -21.26 3.53
C GLN A 358 -0.71 -22.03 4.66
N GLY A 359 -1.39 -22.33 5.75
CA GLY A 359 -0.85 -23.08 6.88
C GLY A 359 0.31 -22.39 7.60
N PHE A 360 1.02 -23.16 8.44
CA PHE A 360 2.18 -22.65 9.18
C PHE A 360 3.33 -22.23 8.27
N VAL A 361 3.48 -22.84 7.09
CA VAL A 361 4.51 -22.44 6.11
C VAL A 361 4.22 -21.03 5.59
N GLY A 362 2.97 -20.74 5.23
CA GLY A 362 2.57 -19.41 4.81
C GLY A 362 2.76 -18.35 5.90
N LEU A 363 2.35 -18.67 7.14
CA LEU A 363 2.55 -17.77 8.28
C LEU A 363 4.04 -17.52 8.54
N ALA A 364 4.89 -18.53 8.49
CA ALA A 364 6.34 -18.37 8.68
C ALA A 364 6.96 -17.47 7.59
N LEU A 365 6.56 -17.65 6.32
CA LEU A 365 6.98 -16.77 5.23
C LEU A 365 6.47 -15.34 5.41
N TYR A 366 5.24 -15.16 5.86
CA TYR A 366 4.67 -13.85 6.15
C TYR A 366 5.44 -13.16 7.27
N ILE A 367 5.72 -13.85 8.39
CA ILE A 367 6.52 -13.32 9.50
C ILE A 367 7.93 -12.96 9.03
N TRP A 368 8.57 -13.80 8.21
CA TRP A 368 9.89 -13.51 7.64
C TRP A 368 9.85 -12.25 6.77
N MET A 369 8.85 -12.11 5.89
CA MET A 369 8.65 -10.91 5.08
C MET A 369 8.49 -9.65 5.95
N ILE A 370 7.62 -9.70 6.97
CA ILE A 370 7.40 -8.58 7.89
C ILE A 370 8.68 -8.23 8.66
N ALA A 371 9.41 -9.23 9.17
CA ALA A 371 10.69 -9.00 9.82
C ALA A 371 11.72 -8.37 8.86
N GLY A 372 11.72 -8.77 7.59
CA GLY A 372 12.52 -8.15 6.55
C GLY A 372 12.15 -6.67 6.32
N LEU A 373 10.86 -6.37 6.20
CA LEU A 373 10.33 -5.01 6.05
C LEU A 373 10.64 -4.13 7.28
N LEU A 374 10.52 -4.65 8.50
CA LEU A 374 10.91 -3.96 9.74
C LEU A 374 12.42 -3.63 9.74
N ARG A 375 13.25 -4.58 9.35
CA ARG A 375 14.72 -4.38 9.26
C ARG A 375 15.12 -3.30 8.24
N LEU A 376 14.32 -3.05 7.22
CA LEU A 376 14.54 -1.93 6.30
C LEU A 376 14.41 -0.58 7.01
N GLY A 377 13.51 -0.48 7.99
CA GLY A 377 13.30 0.70 8.83
C GLY A 377 14.29 0.84 9.98
N ALA A 378 15.17 -0.14 10.22
CA ALA A 378 16.14 -0.03 11.30
C ALA A 378 17.11 1.14 11.07
N PRO A 379 17.29 2.05 12.06
CA PRO A 379 18.25 3.15 11.96
C PRO A 379 19.68 2.62 11.79
N ARG A 380 20.46 3.25 10.91
CA ARG A 380 21.87 2.93 10.71
C ARG A 380 22.74 4.11 11.14
N ALA A 381 23.93 3.81 11.66
CA ALA A 381 24.86 4.84 12.16
C ALA A 381 25.26 5.86 11.07
N ASN A 382 25.26 5.45 9.79
CA ASN A 382 25.72 6.25 8.65
C ASN A 382 24.59 6.80 7.78
N ASP A 383 23.43 7.12 8.35
CA ASP A 383 22.27 7.65 7.60
C ASP A 383 22.46 9.10 7.09
N THR A 384 23.66 9.66 7.21
CA THR A 384 24.00 11.04 6.76
C THR A 384 24.21 11.15 5.25
N PHE A 385 24.47 10.05 4.53
CA PHE A 385 24.68 10.04 3.08
C PHE A 385 23.44 9.53 2.33
N GLY A 386 22.94 10.31 1.37
CA GLY A 386 21.87 9.92 0.44
C GLY A 386 20.68 10.87 0.44
N ILE A 387 19.56 10.45 -0.16
CA ILE A 387 18.34 11.23 -0.37
C ILE A 387 17.86 11.85 0.95
N LYS A 388 17.81 13.19 1.02
CA LYS A 388 17.42 13.96 2.22
C LYS A 388 16.02 13.63 2.75
N ALA A 389 15.16 13.10 1.88
CA ALA A 389 13.77 12.77 2.20
C ALA A 389 13.60 11.57 3.14
N ILE A 390 14.59 10.66 3.23
CA ILE A 390 14.49 9.43 4.03
C ILE A 390 15.61 9.42 5.07
N ASP A 391 15.36 10.05 6.19
CA ASP A 391 16.24 10.07 7.35
C ASP A 391 15.87 9.02 8.41
N SER A 392 16.51 9.08 9.56
CA SER A 392 16.25 8.17 10.69
C SER A 392 14.84 8.30 11.25
N ASP A 393 14.23 9.50 11.18
CA ASP A 393 12.87 9.72 11.68
C ASP A 393 11.83 9.19 10.69
N PHE A 394 12.05 9.32 9.38
CA PHE A 394 11.21 8.64 8.38
C PHE A 394 11.24 7.12 8.57
N ARG A 395 12.39 6.54 8.89
CA ARG A 395 12.49 5.08 9.15
C ARG A 395 11.70 4.65 10.37
N ARG A 396 11.66 5.45 11.44
CA ARG A 396 10.79 5.19 12.60
C ARG A 396 9.33 5.28 12.22
N LEU A 397 8.99 6.30 11.44
CA LEU A 397 7.64 6.47 10.93
C LEU A 397 7.22 5.25 10.08
N TRP A 398 8.10 4.73 9.24
CA TRP A 398 7.87 3.50 8.48
C TRP A 398 7.52 2.31 9.38
N VAL A 399 8.25 2.13 10.48
CA VAL A 399 7.94 1.07 11.46
C VAL A 399 6.55 1.26 12.06
N VAL A 400 6.15 2.49 12.36
CA VAL A 400 4.79 2.80 12.85
C VAL A 400 3.73 2.55 11.78
N MET A 401 3.98 2.93 10.52
CA MET A 401 3.07 2.63 9.40
C MET A 401 2.85 1.12 9.24
N LEU A 402 3.93 0.34 9.31
CA LEU A 402 3.83 -1.12 9.28
C LEU A 402 3.08 -1.65 10.50
N GLY A 403 3.27 -1.06 11.68
CA GLY A 403 2.51 -1.37 12.90
C GLY A 403 1.01 -1.10 12.74
N VAL A 404 0.61 0.02 12.13
CA VAL A 404 -0.79 0.33 11.80
C VAL A 404 -1.39 -0.74 10.89
N TYR A 405 -0.66 -1.17 9.87
CA TYR A 405 -1.10 -2.23 8.96
C TYR A 405 -1.29 -3.56 9.69
N LEU A 406 -0.31 -3.96 10.49
CA LEU A 406 -0.35 -5.22 11.26
C LEU A 406 -1.46 -5.21 12.31
N LEU A 407 -1.64 -4.10 13.03
CA LEU A 407 -2.69 -3.98 14.04
C LEU A 407 -4.09 -4.09 13.42
N ASN A 408 -4.34 -3.41 12.29
CA ASN A 408 -5.61 -3.57 11.60
C ASN A 408 -5.78 -4.99 11.04
N GLY A 409 -4.70 -5.62 10.55
CA GLY A 409 -4.70 -7.01 10.10
C GLY A 409 -5.11 -8.03 11.16
N ALA A 410 -4.99 -7.70 12.45
CA ALA A 410 -5.48 -8.55 13.54
C ALA A 410 -7.03 -8.54 13.65
N PHE A 411 -7.69 -7.48 13.18
CA PHE A 411 -9.14 -7.29 13.33
C PHE A 411 -9.92 -7.38 12.03
N VAL A 412 -9.24 -7.32 10.88
CA VAL A 412 -9.83 -7.39 9.54
C VAL A 412 -8.90 -8.13 8.58
N VAL A 413 -9.47 -8.71 7.55
CA VAL A 413 -8.70 -9.19 6.41
C VAL A 413 -8.32 -8.00 5.53
N VAL A 414 -7.02 -7.69 5.47
CA VAL A 414 -6.52 -6.54 4.69
C VAL A 414 -6.34 -6.95 3.23
N ASN A 415 -7.44 -7.01 2.50
CA ASN A 415 -7.48 -7.29 1.06
C ASN A 415 -7.73 -6.04 0.21
N TYR A 416 -7.50 -4.86 0.76
CA TYR A 416 -7.72 -3.57 0.11
C TYR A 416 -6.56 -3.23 -0.83
N GLN A 417 -6.84 -3.22 -2.13
CA GLN A 417 -5.83 -3.07 -3.18
C GLN A 417 -4.98 -1.81 -3.00
N PHE A 418 -5.62 -0.65 -2.75
CA PHE A 418 -4.89 0.60 -2.55
C PHE A 418 -4.00 0.57 -1.30
N ILE A 419 -4.50 0.04 -0.18
CA ILE A 419 -3.74 -0.01 1.08
C ILE A 419 -2.47 -0.86 0.92
N ASN A 420 -2.63 -2.06 0.34
CA ASN A 420 -1.51 -2.95 0.07
C ASN A 420 -0.53 -2.32 -0.92
N ALA A 421 -1.02 -1.80 -2.05
CA ALA A 421 -0.21 -1.12 -3.05
C ALA A 421 0.57 0.05 -2.47
N PHE A 422 -0.08 0.91 -1.67
CA PHE A 422 0.55 2.07 -1.05
C PHE A 422 1.61 1.67 -0.03
N LEU A 423 1.30 0.76 0.90
CA LEU A 423 2.25 0.32 1.92
C LEU A 423 3.50 -0.30 1.30
N PHE A 424 3.33 -1.22 0.34
CA PHE A 424 4.46 -1.87 -0.32
C PHE A 424 5.25 -0.91 -1.22
N THR A 425 4.61 0.12 -1.78
CA THR A 425 5.31 1.22 -2.46
C THR A 425 6.22 1.98 -1.49
N VAL A 426 5.71 2.38 -0.31
CA VAL A 426 6.53 3.04 0.73
C VAL A 426 7.67 2.12 1.18
N GLY A 427 7.39 0.83 1.39
CA GLY A 427 8.42 -0.18 1.69
C GLY A 427 9.52 -0.25 0.62
N GLY A 428 9.16 -0.18 -0.65
CA GLY A 428 10.08 -0.13 -1.78
C GLY A 428 10.94 1.15 -1.79
N ILE A 429 10.34 2.30 -1.48
CA ILE A 429 11.05 3.58 -1.33
C ILE A 429 12.09 3.50 -0.20
N VAL A 430 11.71 2.97 0.97
CA VAL A 430 12.63 2.74 2.09
C VAL A 430 13.76 1.78 1.71
N ALA A 431 13.43 0.74 0.95
CA ALA A 431 14.40 -0.22 0.46
C ALA A 431 15.40 0.39 -0.53
N ALA A 432 14.99 1.25 -1.45
CA ALA A 432 15.86 1.91 -2.41
C ALA A 432 17.01 2.65 -1.71
N LYS A 433 16.70 3.44 -0.69
CA LYS A 433 17.72 4.17 0.08
C LYS A 433 18.67 3.24 0.84
N ALA A 434 18.15 2.16 1.42
CA ALA A 434 18.99 1.20 2.12
C ALA A 434 20.05 0.51 1.20
N ALA A 435 19.88 0.58 -0.13
CA ALA A 435 20.88 0.13 -1.10
C ALA A 435 21.96 1.19 -1.39
N SER A 436 21.52 2.44 -1.63
CA SER A 436 22.45 3.55 -1.94
C SER A 436 23.47 3.75 -0.83
N SER A 437 23.04 3.65 0.43
CA SER A 437 23.95 3.76 1.59
C SER A 437 24.98 2.63 1.67
N ARG A 438 24.70 1.43 1.13
CA ARG A 438 25.68 0.32 1.12
C ARG A 438 26.71 0.45 0.01
N ASN A 439 26.34 0.98 -1.14
CA ASN A 439 27.27 1.19 -2.26
C ASN A 439 28.26 2.32 -1.94
N ALA A 440 27.77 3.41 -1.36
CA ALA A 440 28.63 4.52 -0.90
C ALA A 440 29.63 4.18 0.22
N LEU A 441 29.52 2.99 0.84
CA LEU A 441 30.46 2.49 1.85
C LEU A 441 31.46 1.49 1.26
N ARG A 442 31.27 1.06 -0.01
CA ARG A 442 32.15 0.11 -0.69
C ARG A 442 33.08 0.78 -1.70
N ASP A 443 32.73 2.00 -2.10
CA ASP A 443 33.54 2.91 -2.90
C ASP A 443 34.36 3.86 -1.99
#